data_fd0f07519178e141b413c69bf7417801
#
_entry.id   fd0f07519178e141b413c69bf7417801
#
_cell.length_a   1.000
_cell.length_b   1.000
_cell.length_c   1.000
_cell.angle_alpha   90.00
_cell.angle_beta   90.00
_cell.angle_gamma   90.00
#
_symmetry.space_group_name_H-M   'P 1'
#
loop_
_entity.id
_entity.type
_entity.pdbx_description
1 polymer ?
#
loop_
_entity_poly.entity_id
_entity_poly.type
_entity_poly.pdbx_seq_one_letter_code
_entity_poly.pdbx_strand_id
1 'polypeptide(L)'
;AMKGIIPREEGAIGIKEGTVRDIALISRVSHPVCFTVTGVTVGSDGLPLAVLSRRNAQQLCMDNYIERLSCGDIIDAKITHLEPFGAFCDIGCGIVSLMSIDCISVSRIFHPADRFFVGQSIKAIIKSREPDGKINLSHKELLGTWEQNAAFFQNGQTVSGIIRTVESYGSFVELTPN
;
A
#
# COMPACT_ATOMS: atom_id res chain seq x y z
N ALA A 1 9.69 6.26 -29.82
CA ALA A 1 9.76 6.13 -28.36
C ALA A 1 11.15 5.61 -27.98
N MET A 2 11.76 6.19 -26.95
CA MET A 2 13.07 5.74 -26.44
C MET A 2 12.88 4.42 -25.70
N LYS A 3 13.72 3.42 -25.99
CA LYS A 3 13.72 2.13 -25.29
C LYS A 3 14.60 2.22 -24.05
N GLY A 4 14.25 1.48 -22.99
CA GLY A 4 15.05 1.32 -21.78
C GLY A 4 15.16 -0.14 -21.38
N ILE A 5 16.24 -0.50 -20.72
CA ILE A 5 16.47 -1.82 -20.14
C ILE A 5 16.78 -1.69 -18.66
N ILE A 6 16.12 -2.52 -17.83
CA ILE A 6 16.47 -2.72 -16.43
C ILE A 6 17.18 -4.07 -16.35
N PRO A 7 18.50 -4.14 -16.06
CA PRO A 7 19.18 -5.41 -15.81
C PRO A 7 18.49 -6.16 -14.67
N ARG A 8 18.49 -7.51 -14.71
CA ARG A 8 17.77 -8.33 -13.71
C ARG A 8 18.14 -7.95 -12.28
N GLU A 9 19.43 -7.77 -12.00
CA GLU A 9 19.94 -7.42 -10.66
C GLU A 9 19.50 -6.03 -10.19
N GLU A 10 19.16 -5.14 -11.12
CA GLU A 10 18.68 -3.80 -10.88
C GLU A 10 17.13 -3.70 -10.85
N GLY A 11 16.45 -4.85 -10.95
CA GLY A 11 15.00 -4.93 -11.01
C GLY A 11 14.28 -4.65 -9.70
N ALA A 12 14.90 -4.94 -8.55
CA ALA A 12 14.40 -4.57 -7.20
C ALA A 12 15.50 -4.79 -6.15
N ILE A 13 15.34 -4.16 -4.99
CA ILE A 13 16.11 -4.46 -3.78
C ILE A 13 15.89 -5.93 -3.41
N GLY A 14 16.95 -6.64 -3.06
CA GLY A 14 16.93 -8.05 -2.65
C GLY A 14 17.03 -9.07 -3.78
N ILE A 15 16.89 -8.68 -5.05
CA ILE A 15 17.09 -9.62 -6.19
C ILE A 15 18.55 -10.05 -6.29
N LYS A 16 19.48 -9.11 -6.22
CA LYS A 16 20.93 -9.39 -6.29
C LYS A 16 21.39 -10.24 -5.10
N GLU A 17 20.84 -9.98 -3.94
CA GLU A 17 21.12 -10.66 -2.68
C GLU A 17 20.39 -12.03 -2.57
N GLY A 18 19.49 -12.34 -3.51
CA GLY A 18 18.70 -13.57 -3.51
C GLY A 18 17.58 -13.65 -2.45
N THR A 19 17.32 -12.55 -1.74
CA THR A 19 16.26 -12.46 -0.72
C THR A 19 14.87 -12.27 -1.34
N VAL A 20 14.81 -11.74 -2.56
CA VAL A 20 13.58 -11.54 -3.33
C VAL A 20 13.60 -12.41 -4.57
N ARG A 21 12.50 -13.12 -4.84
CA ARG A 21 12.37 -14.01 -6.01
C ARG A 21 11.97 -13.23 -7.27
N ASP A 22 12.27 -13.79 -8.44
CA ASP A 22 11.96 -13.23 -9.77
C ASP A 22 10.47 -12.94 -9.99
N ILE A 23 9.59 -13.60 -9.26
CA ILE A 23 8.15 -13.32 -9.29
C ILE A 23 7.84 -11.84 -8.98
N ALA A 24 8.66 -11.18 -8.17
CA ALA A 24 8.54 -9.76 -7.88
C ALA A 24 8.81 -8.86 -9.10
N LEU A 25 9.56 -9.35 -10.09
CA LEU A 25 9.78 -8.68 -11.37
C LEU A 25 8.65 -9.00 -12.34
N ILE A 26 8.28 -10.27 -12.45
CA ILE A 26 7.23 -10.76 -13.36
C ILE A 26 5.89 -10.09 -13.05
N SER A 27 5.57 -9.91 -11.76
CA SER A 27 4.34 -9.24 -11.33
C SER A 27 4.27 -7.74 -11.72
N ARG A 28 5.35 -7.17 -12.25
CA ARG A 28 5.39 -5.77 -12.70
C ARG A 28 5.22 -5.60 -14.21
N VAL A 29 5.10 -6.68 -14.95
CA VAL A 29 4.80 -6.62 -16.38
C VAL A 29 3.48 -5.87 -16.60
N SER A 30 3.47 -4.92 -17.52
CA SER A 30 2.33 -4.03 -17.80
C SER A 30 1.93 -3.06 -16.68
N HIS A 31 2.74 -2.94 -15.62
CA HIS A 31 2.52 -1.97 -14.56
C HIS A 31 3.59 -0.86 -14.58
N PRO A 32 3.24 0.39 -14.24
CA PRO A 32 4.22 1.46 -14.09
C PRO A 32 5.17 1.16 -12.93
N VAL A 33 6.45 1.48 -13.13
CA VAL A 33 7.49 1.33 -12.10
C VAL A 33 8.35 2.59 -12.04
N CYS A 34 8.85 2.91 -10.84
CA CYS A 34 9.85 3.95 -10.65
C CYS A 34 11.23 3.40 -10.97
N PHE A 35 12.06 4.20 -11.62
CA PHE A 35 13.45 3.86 -11.93
C PHE A 35 14.32 5.13 -12.00
N THR A 36 15.62 4.95 -11.86
CA THR A 36 16.64 5.97 -12.17
C THR A 36 17.32 5.60 -13.47
N VAL A 37 17.70 6.59 -14.27
CA VAL A 37 18.56 6.39 -15.44
C VAL A 37 20.00 6.34 -14.97
N THR A 38 20.67 5.22 -15.14
CA THR A 38 22.07 5.01 -14.74
C THR A 38 23.05 5.24 -15.86
N GLY A 39 22.59 5.20 -17.11
CA GLY A 39 23.40 5.45 -18.29
C GLY A 39 22.61 5.35 -19.58
N VAL A 40 23.28 5.67 -20.67
CA VAL A 40 22.76 5.48 -22.03
C VAL A 40 23.81 4.70 -22.82
N THR A 41 23.38 3.66 -23.51
CA THR A 41 24.22 2.81 -24.37
C THR A 41 23.60 2.74 -25.75
N VAL A 42 24.26 2.04 -26.67
CA VAL A 42 23.72 1.77 -28.01
C VAL A 42 23.13 0.37 -28.02
N GLY A 43 21.87 0.25 -28.40
CA GLY A 43 21.19 -1.03 -28.54
C GLY A 43 21.69 -1.81 -29.77
N SER A 44 21.28 -3.07 -29.89
CA SER A 44 21.62 -3.94 -31.03
C SER A 44 21.07 -3.42 -32.37
N ASP A 45 20.09 -2.54 -32.32
CA ASP A 45 19.49 -1.85 -33.48
C ASP A 45 20.20 -0.53 -33.84
N GLY A 46 21.33 -0.22 -33.18
CA GLY A 46 22.10 1.01 -33.37
C GLY A 46 21.44 2.28 -32.79
N LEU A 47 20.31 2.12 -32.06
CA LEU A 47 19.59 3.24 -31.45
C LEU A 47 20.00 3.43 -29.98
N PRO A 48 19.84 4.66 -29.43
CA PRO A 48 20.08 4.91 -28.03
C PRO A 48 19.18 4.05 -27.14
N LEU A 49 19.79 3.39 -26.15
CA LEU A 49 19.11 2.55 -25.15
C LEU A 49 19.45 3.06 -23.76
N ALA A 50 18.43 3.47 -22.99
CA ALA A 50 18.61 3.88 -21.60
C ALA A 50 18.84 2.65 -20.71
N VAL A 51 19.87 2.69 -19.87
CA VAL A 51 20.09 1.72 -18.80
C VAL A 51 19.44 2.26 -17.53
N LEU A 52 18.57 1.47 -16.94
CA LEU A 52 17.68 1.88 -15.86
C LEU A 52 17.91 1.01 -14.62
N SER A 53 17.73 1.59 -13.42
CA SER A 53 17.75 0.86 -12.16
C SER A 53 16.51 1.18 -11.33
N ARG A 54 15.70 0.17 -11.07
CA ARG A 54 14.61 0.24 -10.11
C ARG A 54 15.13 0.10 -8.68
N ARG A 55 16.13 -0.75 -8.48
CA ARG A 55 16.82 -0.93 -7.20
C ARG A 55 17.34 0.40 -6.66
N ASN A 56 18.01 1.19 -7.50
CA ASN A 56 18.52 2.51 -7.10
C ASN A 56 17.39 3.49 -6.76
N ALA A 57 16.29 3.51 -7.54
CA ALA A 57 15.13 4.32 -7.21
C ALA A 57 14.50 3.93 -5.86
N GLN A 58 14.42 2.64 -5.57
CA GLN A 58 13.94 2.13 -4.27
C GLN A 58 14.88 2.51 -3.13
N GLN A 59 16.20 2.39 -3.33
CA GLN A 59 17.19 2.77 -2.31
C GLN A 59 17.11 4.27 -2.00
N LEU A 60 17.03 5.12 -3.01
CA LEU A 60 16.84 6.56 -2.81
C LEU A 60 15.55 6.88 -2.07
N CYS A 61 14.48 6.14 -2.33
CA CYS A 61 13.22 6.29 -1.61
C CYS A 61 13.36 5.85 -0.13
N MET A 62 14.06 4.76 0.13
CA MET A 62 14.36 4.31 1.50
C MET A 62 15.13 5.40 2.25
N ASP A 63 16.29 5.83 1.73
CA ASP A 63 17.22 6.75 2.40
C ASP A 63 16.63 8.15 2.62
N ASN A 64 15.91 8.67 1.62
CA ASN A 64 15.43 10.06 1.65
C ASN A 64 14.02 10.24 2.22
N TYR A 65 13.21 9.18 2.22
CA TYR A 65 11.81 9.25 2.64
C TYR A 65 11.49 8.25 3.74
N ILE A 66 11.62 6.94 3.46
CA ILE A 66 11.12 5.91 4.37
C ILE A 66 11.86 5.91 5.72
N GLU A 67 13.18 6.10 5.73
CA GLU A 67 13.98 6.11 6.97
C GLU A 67 13.67 7.29 7.89
N ARG A 68 13.14 8.38 7.34
CA ARG A 68 12.76 9.58 8.10
C ARG A 68 11.38 9.48 8.75
N LEU A 69 10.58 8.49 8.35
CA LEU A 69 9.25 8.29 8.89
C LEU A 69 9.30 7.68 10.29
N SER A 70 8.44 8.18 11.16
CA SER A 70 8.28 7.73 12.56
C SER A 70 6.93 7.06 12.78
N CYS A 71 6.82 6.24 13.82
CA CYS A 71 5.53 5.73 14.24
C CYS A 71 4.58 6.89 14.57
N GLY A 72 3.36 6.83 14.05
CA GLY A 72 2.35 7.89 14.15
C GLY A 72 2.29 8.83 12.94
N ASP A 73 3.29 8.83 12.06
CA ASP A 73 3.24 9.65 10.84
C ASP A 73 2.15 9.18 9.88
N ILE A 74 1.45 10.15 9.29
CA ILE A 74 0.43 9.91 8.28
C ILE A 74 1.07 10.03 6.91
N ILE A 75 0.95 8.96 6.12
CA ILE A 75 1.52 8.87 4.78
C ILE A 75 0.46 8.55 3.73
N ASP A 76 0.77 8.88 2.48
CA ASP A 76 0.02 8.39 1.33
C ASP A 76 0.45 6.95 1.01
N ALA A 77 -0.53 6.08 0.79
CA ALA A 77 -0.29 4.70 0.42
C ALA A 77 -1.27 4.28 -0.68
N LYS A 78 -0.84 3.38 -1.55
CA LYS A 78 -1.67 2.84 -2.62
C LYS A 78 -1.89 1.35 -2.43
N ILE A 79 -3.14 0.91 -2.42
CA ILE A 79 -3.49 -0.50 -2.30
C ILE A 79 -3.00 -1.24 -3.55
N THR A 80 -2.15 -2.24 -3.37
CA THR A 80 -1.59 -3.06 -4.46
C THR A 80 -2.21 -4.44 -4.52
N HIS A 81 -2.56 -5.01 -3.36
CA HIS A 81 -3.12 -6.35 -3.26
C HIS A 81 -3.94 -6.50 -1.98
N LEU A 82 -4.99 -7.31 -2.02
CA LEU A 82 -5.88 -7.60 -0.89
C LEU A 82 -5.89 -9.09 -0.61
N GLU A 83 -5.61 -9.45 0.65
CA GLU A 83 -5.66 -10.81 1.16
C GLU A 83 -6.59 -10.89 2.38
N PRO A 84 -7.15 -12.05 2.73
CA PRO A 84 -8.05 -12.17 3.87
C PRO A 84 -7.47 -11.67 5.19
N PHE A 85 -6.14 -11.72 5.36
CA PHE A 85 -5.44 -11.26 6.57
C PHE A 85 -5.04 -9.77 6.54
N GLY A 86 -5.15 -9.09 5.40
CA GLY A 86 -4.77 -7.67 5.31
C GLY A 86 -4.61 -7.15 3.88
N ALA A 87 -4.20 -5.88 3.80
CA ALA A 87 -3.96 -5.17 2.56
C ALA A 87 -2.46 -4.88 2.39
N PHE A 88 -1.94 -5.11 1.20
CA PHE A 88 -0.60 -4.68 0.81
C PHE A 88 -0.67 -3.31 0.18
N CYS A 89 0.16 -2.40 0.67
CA CYS A 89 0.16 -1.00 0.29
C CYS A 89 1.56 -0.60 -0.22
N ASP A 90 1.61 0.03 -1.39
CA ASP A 90 2.80 0.71 -1.88
C ASP A 90 2.92 2.05 -1.16
N ILE A 91 4.00 2.25 -0.44
CA ILE A 91 4.31 3.47 0.33
C ILE A 91 5.34 4.37 -0.36
N GLY A 92 5.73 4.03 -1.56
CA GLY A 92 6.64 4.77 -2.42
C GLY A 92 7.56 3.86 -3.23
N CYS A 93 7.76 4.18 -4.50
CA CYS A 93 8.65 3.49 -5.45
C CYS A 93 8.47 1.96 -5.52
N GLY A 94 7.27 1.45 -5.20
CA GLY A 94 6.98 0.02 -5.17
C GLY A 94 7.52 -0.69 -3.92
N ILE A 95 7.82 0.05 -2.84
CA ILE A 95 8.11 -0.49 -1.51
C ILE A 95 6.77 -0.85 -0.87
N VAL A 96 6.61 -2.14 -0.56
CA VAL A 96 5.34 -2.68 -0.10
C VAL A 96 5.34 -2.85 1.41
N SER A 97 4.30 -2.33 2.06
CA SER A 97 4.01 -2.48 3.48
C SER A 97 2.71 -3.24 3.70
N LEU A 98 2.58 -3.89 4.83
CA LEU A 98 1.37 -4.61 5.23
C LEU A 98 0.51 -3.75 6.16
N MET A 99 -0.79 -3.77 5.89
CA MET A 99 -1.83 -3.31 6.79
C MET A 99 -2.69 -4.52 7.16
N SER A 100 -2.56 -5.02 8.38
CA SER A 100 -3.35 -6.17 8.84
C SER A 100 -4.86 -5.82 8.92
N ILE A 101 -5.72 -6.82 8.80
CA ILE A 101 -7.17 -6.62 8.73
C ILE A 101 -7.73 -5.88 9.95
N ASP A 102 -7.18 -6.14 11.15
CA ASP A 102 -7.54 -5.46 12.40
C ASP A 102 -7.07 -4.00 12.47
N CYS A 103 -6.24 -3.55 11.53
CA CYS A 103 -5.77 -2.17 11.39
C CYS A 103 -6.50 -1.38 10.31
N ILE A 104 -7.42 -2.01 9.58
CA ILE A 104 -8.17 -1.37 8.49
C ILE A 104 -9.37 -0.58 9.04
N SER A 105 -10.14 -1.19 9.94
CA SER A 105 -11.37 -0.62 10.47
C SER A 105 -11.52 -0.95 11.95
N VAL A 106 -12.22 -0.12 12.69
CA VAL A 106 -12.62 -0.40 14.08
C VAL A 106 -13.72 -1.45 14.09
N SER A 107 -14.71 -1.33 13.22
CA SER A 107 -15.74 -2.34 13.04
C SER A 107 -15.16 -3.60 12.39
N ARG A 108 -15.67 -4.76 12.82
CA ARG A 108 -15.24 -6.05 12.30
C ARG A 108 -15.58 -6.17 10.81
N ILE A 109 -14.57 -6.48 10.01
CA ILE A 109 -14.70 -6.79 8.59
C ILE A 109 -14.22 -8.23 8.35
N PHE A 110 -14.75 -8.90 7.33
CA PHE A 110 -14.36 -10.27 7.00
C PHE A 110 -13.26 -10.32 5.94
N HIS A 111 -13.19 -9.27 5.12
CA HIS A 111 -12.17 -9.15 4.08
C HIS A 111 -11.81 -7.65 3.88
N PRO A 112 -10.54 -7.32 3.57
CA PRO A 112 -10.16 -5.93 3.27
C PRO A 112 -10.96 -5.30 2.11
N ALA A 113 -11.46 -6.10 1.18
CA ALA A 113 -12.33 -5.64 0.08
C ALA A 113 -13.65 -5.03 0.55
N ASP A 114 -14.04 -5.23 1.82
CA ASP A 114 -15.19 -4.55 2.42
C ASP A 114 -14.95 -3.02 2.58
N ARG A 115 -13.69 -2.59 2.51
CA ARG A 115 -13.26 -1.20 2.71
C ARG A 115 -12.44 -0.64 1.56
N PHE A 116 -11.64 -1.46 0.90
CA PHE A 116 -10.65 -1.04 -0.08
C PHE A 116 -10.79 -1.78 -1.39
N PHE A 117 -10.29 -1.19 -2.46
CA PHE A 117 -10.10 -1.86 -3.76
C PHE A 117 -8.66 -1.66 -4.25
N VAL A 118 -8.19 -2.60 -5.06
CA VAL A 118 -6.85 -2.55 -5.65
C VAL A 118 -6.70 -1.30 -6.52
N GLY A 119 -5.61 -0.57 -6.34
CA GLY A 119 -5.34 0.70 -7.02
C GLY A 119 -5.81 1.95 -6.27
N GLN A 120 -6.57 1.80 -5.18
CA GLN A 120 -7.03 2.91 -4.36
C GLN A 120 -5.87 3.60 -3.65
N SER A 121 -5.88 4.93 -3.67
CA SER A 121 -5.00 5.76 -2.82
C SER A 121 -5.68 6.05 -1.51
N ILE A 122 -4.97 5.84 -0.41
CA ILE A 122 -5.45 6.04 0.96
C ILE A 122 -4.42 6.80 1.77
N LYS A 123 -4.86 7.39 2.88
CA LYS A 123 -3.97 7.79 3.98
C LYS A 123 -3.81 6.62 4.94
N ALA A 124 -2.60 6.44 5.46
CA ALA A 124 -2.32 5.42 6.47
C ALA A 124 -1.35 5.98 7.52
N ILE A 125 -1.42 5.44 8.72
CA ILE A 125 -0.50 5.76 9.81
C ILE A 125 0.55 4.65 9.90
N ILE A 126 1.79 5.02 10.15
CA ILE A 126 2.85 4.07 10.49
C ILE A 126 2.60 3.56 11.90
N LYS A 127 2.21 2.29 12.01
CA LYS A 127 1.92 1.64 13.27
C LYS A 127 3.18 1.16 13.97
N SER A 128 4.03 0.47 13.24
CA SER A 128 5.29 -0.07 13.77
C SER A 128 6.32 -0.24 12.66
N ARG A 129 7.58 -0.29 13.08
CA ARG A 129 8.71 -0.65 12.23
C ARG A 129 9.36 -1.90 12.81
N GLU A 130 9.46 -2.94 12.02
CA GLU A 130 10.11 -4.19 12.40
C GLU A 130 11.65 -4.05 12.37
N PRO A 131 12.38 -4.87 13.12
CA PRO A 131 13.85 -4.85 13.10
C PRO A 131 14.47 -5.14 11.72
N ASP A 132 13.74 -5.86 10.86
CA ASP A 132 14.14 -6.14 9.48
C ASP A 132 13.81 -4.99 8.50
N GLY A 133 13.35 -3.84 9.02
CA GLY A 133 13.03 -2.63 8.26
C GLY A 133 11.63 -2.61 7.65
N LYS A 134 10.83 -3.67 7.82
CA LYS A 134 9.42 -3.67 7.36
C LYS A 134 8.59 -2.70 8.17
N ILE A 135 7.66 -2.05 7.49
CA ILE A 135 6.72 -1.10 8.07
C ILE A 135 5.34 -1.72 8.08
N ASN A 136 4.67 -1.66 9.22
CA ASN A 136 3.26 -2.01 9.35
C ASN A 136 2.42 -0.74 9.40
N LEU A 137 1.30 -0.76 8.69
CA LEU A 137 0.40 0.38 8.55
C LEU A 137 -0.90 0.17 9.32
N SER A 138 -1.55 1.27 9.63
CA SER A 138 -2.90 1.30 10.16
C SER A 138 -3.72 2.41 9.50
N HIS A 139 -5.01 2.19 9.33
CA HIS A 139 -5.97 3.16 8.79
C HIS A 139 -7.06 3.52 9.80
N LYS A 140 -7.37 2.59 10.71
CA LYS A 140 -8.50 2.74 11.64
C LYS A 140 -8.42 3.99 12.53
N GLU A 141 -7.22 4.42 12.91
CA GLU A 141 -7.02 5.62 13.73
C GLU A 141 -7.41 6.91 13.00
N LEU A 142 -7.46 6.87 11.65
CA LEU A 142 -7.89 8.00 10.82
C LEU A 142 -9.42 8.10 10.68
N LEU A 143 -10.16 7.09 11.12
CA LEU A 143 -11.63 7.05 11.03
C LEU A 143 -12.31 7.83 12.18
N GLY A 144 -11.53 8.38 13.11
CA GLY A 144 -12.02 9.06 14.30
C GLY A 144 -12.39 8.12 15.45
N THR A 145 -12.74 8.68 16.60
CA THR A 145 -13.22 7.91 17.75
C THR A 145 -14.71 7.60 17.61
N TRP A 146 -15.21 6.64 18.40
CA TRP A 146 -16.64 6.33 18.46
C TRP A 146 -17.46 7.58 18.84
N GLU A 147 -17.02 8.36 19.83
CA GLU A 147 -17.69 9.57 20.28
C GLU A 147 -17.76 10.64 19.17
N GLN A 148 -16.67 10.81 18.42
CA GLN A 148 -16.62 11.72 17.27
C GLN A 148 -17.62 11.31 16.19
N ASN A 149 -17.69 10.02 15.88
CA ASN A 149 -18.62 9.50 14.88
C ASN A 149 -20.07 9.53 15.38
N ALA A 150 -20.31 9.19 16.65
CA ALA A 150 -21.64 9.25 17.25
C ALA A 150 -22.22 10.68 17.28
N ALA A 151 -21.36 11.70 17.42
CA ALA A 151 -21.78 13.11 17.41
C ALA A 151 -22.40 13.58 16.09
N PHE A 152 -22.20 12.85 14.98
CA PHE A 152 -22.85 13.16 13.70
C PHE A 152 -24.33 12.76 13.64
N PHE A 153 -24.83 11.98 14.61
CA PHE A 153 -26.17 11.44 14.59
C PHE A 153 -27.06 12.09 15.67
N GLN A 154 -28.31 12.38 15.31
CA GLN A 154 -29.30 12.97 16.21
C GLN A 154 -30.58 12.13 16.24
N ASN A 155 -31.29 12.18 17.35
CA ASN A 155 -32.60 11.52 17.49
C ASN A 155 -33.56 12.04 16.44
N GLY A 156 -34.22 11.14 15.70
CA GLY A 156 -35.16 11.47 14.63
C GLY A 156 -34.53 11.76 13.27
N GLN A 157 -33.22 11.73 13.16
CA GLN A 157 -32.53 11.90 11.89
C GLN A 157 -32.70 10.67 11.00
N THR A 158 -32.98 10.89 9.71
CA THR A 158 -32.95 9.82 8.69
C THR A 158 -31.52 9.67 8.16
N VAL A 159 -30.98 8.48 8.27
CA VAL A 159 -29.62 8.15 7.83
C VAL A 159 -29.62 6.90 6.98
N SER A 160 -28.61 6.76 6.11
CA SER A 160 -28.32 5.52 5.40
C SER A 160 -27.31 4.67 6.17
N GLY A 161 -27.37 3.35 6.00
CA GLY A 161 -26.41 2.44 6.61
C GLY A 161 -26.34 1.12 5.84
N ILE A 162 -25.33 0.31 6.16
CA ILE A 162 -25.11 -1.01 5.55
C ILE A 162 -25.46 -2.07 6.58
N ILE A 163 -26.41 -2.96 6.24
CA ILE A 163 -26.74 -4.11 7.09
C ILE A 163 -25.55 -5.08 7.02
N ARG A 164 -24.92 -5.34 8.16
CA ARG A 164 -23.77 -6.22 8.30
C ARG A 164 -24.14 -7.64 8.72
N THR A 165 -25.05 -7.76 9.70
CA THR A 165 -25.55 -9.05 10.17
C THR A 165 -27.03 -8.95 10.49
N VAL A 166 -27.72 -10.09 10.35
CA VAL A 166 -29.14 -10.24 10.73
C VAL A 166 -29.21 -11.38 11.75
N GLU A 167 -29.73 -11.05 12.93
CA GLU A 167 -29.94 -11.97 14.03
C GLU A 167 -31.44 -12.15 14.32
N SER A 168 -31.83 -13.17 15.09
CA SER A 168 -33.21 -13.43 15.43
C SER A 168 -33.91 -12.29 16.20
N TYR A 169 -33.14 -11.44 16.84
CA TYR A 169 -33.58 -10.29 17.65
C TYR A 169 -33.40 -8.94 16.96
N GLY A 170 -32.81 -8.89 15.76
CA GLY A 170 -32.62 -7.64 15.01
C GLY A 170 -31.49 -7.66 14.01
N SER A 171 -31.27 -6.53 13.35
CA SER A 171 -30.20 -6.36 12.38
C SER A 171 -29.18 -5.36 12.86
N PHE A 172 -27.90 -5.65 12.71
CA PHE A 172 -26.80 -4.72 12.93
C PHE A 172 -26.53 -3.92 11.68
N VAL A 173 -26.62 -2.59 11.81
CA VAL A 173 -26.44 -1.64 10.72
C VAL A 173 -25.22 -0.79 11.00
N GLU A 174 -24.28 -0.81 10.08
CA GLU A 174 -23.12 0.07 10.10
C GLU A 174 -23.51 1.42 9.51
N LEU A 175 -23.37 2.50 10.29
CA LEU A 175 -23.65 3.88 9.90
C LEU A 175 -22.38 4.60 9.43
N THR A 176 -21.22 4.28 10.03
CA THR A 176 -19.89 4.78 9.66
C THR A 176 -18.89 3.63 9.65
N PRO A 177 -17.74 3.77 8.96
CA PRO A 177 -16.69 2.75 8.93
C PRO A 177 -15.99 2.47 10.27
N ASN A 178 -16.40 3.16 11.31
CA ASN A 178 -15.80 3.13 12.65
C ASN A 178 -16.62 2.27 13.61
#